data_da5becb21d013650ccf44947db624500
#
_entry.id   da5becb21d013650ccf44947db624500
#
_cell.length_a   1.000
_cell.length_b   1.000
_cell.length_c   1.000
_cell.angle_alpha   90.00
_cell.angle_beta   90.00
_cell.angle_gamma   90.00
#
_symmetry.space_group_name_H-M   'P 1'
#
loop_
_entity.id
_entity.type
_entity.pdbx_description
1 polymer ?
#
loop_
_entity_poly.entity_id
_entity_poly.type
_entity_poly.pdbx_seq_one_letter_code
_entity_poly.pdbx_strand_id
1 'polypeptide(L)'
;QAILGKASIFSISFIIGITSWPSIAKVVRTEVKQIRNSGYVIAARCMGGSFQHVLWKHLTPNFASSIMFMVVMNIRSAIIAESTLSFMGIGLPLEQISWGSMLSNADKALMTKSWWIILIPGLFLTVTLMCMTNLGNYLRKAVNRKESYL
;
A
#
# COMPACT_ATOMS: atom_id res chain seq x y z
N GLN A 1 -1.75 17.28 11.69
CA GLN A 1 -1.74 18.52 10.89
C GLN A 1 -1.68 19.77 11.78
N ALA A 2 -2.45 19.84 12.86
CA ALA A 2 -2.45 20.99 13.77
C ALA A 2 -1.08 21.31 14.37
N ILE A 3 -0.18 20.34 14.52
CA ILE A 3 1.17 20.52 15.07
C ILE A 3 2.19 20.94 14.00
N LEU A 4 1.98 20.57 12.73
CA LEU A 4 2.93 20.83 11.62
C LEU A 4 2.65 22.14 10.85
N GLY A 5 1.64 22.92 11.23
CA GLY A 5 1.38 24.31 10.83
C GLY A 5 0.97 24.58 9.38
N LYS A 6 1.40 23.80 8.39
CA LYS A 6 0.96 23.91 6.99
C LYS A 6 0.75 22.53 6.41
N ALA A 7 -0.40 22.32 5.79
CA ALA A 7 -0.67 21.11 5.01
C ALA A 7 0.29 21.07 3.80
N SER A 8 1.20 20.09 3.79
CA SER A 8 2.15 19.86 2.72
C SER A 8 2.12 18.39 2.32
N ILE A 9 2.47 18.08 1.08
CA ILE A 9 2.61 16.68 0.61
C ILE A 9 3.50 15.89 1.56
N PHE A 10 4.61 16.47 2.01
CA PHE A 10 5.55 15.81 2.93
C PHE A 10 4.92 15.51 4.30
N SER A 11 4.12 16.45 4.85
CA SER A 11 3.44 16.25 6.13
C SER A 11 2.44 15.12 6.07
N ILE A 12 1.61 15.06 5.02
CA ILE A 12 0.61 14.00 4.84
C ILE A 12 1.29 12.65 4.60
N SER A 13 2.31 12.60 3.74
CA SER A 13 3.07 11.38 3.47
C SER A 13 3.75 10.83 4.73
N PHE A 14 4.31 11.70 5.56
CA PHE A 14 4.94 11.31 6.81
C PHE A 14 3.94 10.74 7.82
N ILE A 15 2.77 11.39 7.96
CA ILE A 15 1.70 10.92 8.85
C ILE A 15 1.19 9.55 8.39
N ILE A 16 0.91 9.39 7.08
CA ILE A 16 0.44 8.11 6.52
C ILE A 16 1.52 7.03 6.73
N GLY A 17 2.80 7.34 6.50
CA GLY A 17 3.91 6.42 6.70
C GLY A 17 4.03 5.95 8.15
N ILE A 18 4.02 6.87 9.11
CA ILE A 18 4.08 6.54 10.54
C ILE A 18 2.85 5.75 10.99
N THR A 19 1.68 6.03 10.45
CA THR A 19 0.45 5.33 10.83
C THR A 19 0.38 3.92 10.22
N SER A 20 0.95 3.72 9.04
CA SER A 20 0.88 2.44 8.31
C SER A 20 1.97 1.44 8.71
N TRP A 21 3.14 1.90 9.19
CA TRP A 21 4.26 1.01 9.47
C TRP A 21 3.99 -0.10 10.50
N PRO A 22 3.16 0.10 11.59
CA PRO A 22 2.92 -0.98 12.53
C PRO A 22 2.15 -2.15 11.92
N SER A 23 1.26 -1.86 10.96
CA SER A 23 0.52 -2.89 10.22
C SER A 23 1.45 -3.72 9.34
N ILE A 24 2.37 -3.07 8.63
CA ILE A 24 3.38 -3.73 7.81
C ILE A 24 4.29 -4.60 8.69
N ALA A 25 4.76 -4.06 9.81
CA ALA A 25 5.64 -4.77 10.74
C ALA A 25 4.97 -6.03 11.32
N LYS A 26 3.68 -5.97 11.65
CA LYS A 26 2.92 -7.14 12.13
C LYS A 26 2.84 -8.23 11.07
N VAL A 27 2.52 -7.87 9.83
CA VAL A 27 2.39 -8.87 8.76
C VAL A 27 3.75 -9.48 8.42
N VAL A 28 4.81 -8.67 8.27
CA VAL A 28 6.18 -9.16 8.05
C VAL A 28 6.60 -10.11 9.18
N ARG A 29 6.33 -9.76 10.44
CA ARG A 29 6.62 -10.63 11.58
C ARG A 29 5.89 -11.97 11.50
N THR A 30 4.62 -11.96 11.10
CA THR A 30 3.81 -13.18 10.96
C THR A 30 4.34 -14.06 9.85
N GLU A 31 4.64 -13.51 8.68
CA GLU A 31 5.22 -14.21 7.54
C GLU A 31 6.57 -14.84 7.91
N VAL A 32 7.48 -14.06 8.49
CA VAL A 32 8.79 -14.57 8.92
C VAL A 32 8.64 -15.71 9.93
N LYS A 33 7.69 -15.60 10.88
CA LYS A 33 7.43 -16.67 11.86
C LYS A 33 6.89 -17.93 11.19
N GLN A 34 6.00 -17.79 10.21
CA GLN A 34 5.44 -18.91 9.46
C GLN A 34 6.52 -19.62 8.63
N ILE A 35 7.32 -18.86 7.88
CA ILE A 35 8.42 -19.42 7.07
C ILE A 35 9.49 -20.08 7.95
N ARG A 36 9.82 -19.47 9.07
CA ARG A 36 10.81 -20.04 10.01
C ARG A 36 10.42 -21.44 10.51
N ASN A 37 9.13 -21.70 10.64
CA ASN A 37 8.58 -22.97 11.11
C ASN A 37 8.26 -23.95 9.97
N SER A 38 8.57 -23.62 8.73
CA SER A 38 8.35 -24.50 7.59
C SER A 38 9.35 -25.67 7.58
N GLY A 39 8.91 -26.82 7.08
CA GLY A 39 9.70 -28.05 7.09
C GLY A 39 11.04 -27.93 6.37
N TYR A 40 11.11 -27.18 5.26
CA TYR A 40 12.35 -26.97 4.51
C TYR A 40 13.39 -26.11 5.28
N VAL A 41 12.95 -25.15 6.09
CA VAL A 41 13.85 -24.35 6.94
C VAL A 41 14.38 -25.19 8.09
N ILE A 42 13.52 -26.03 8.68
CA ILE A 42 13.92 -26.95 9.74
C ILE A 42 14.94 -27.97 9.20
N ALA A 43 14.68 -28.57 8.05
CA ALA A 43 15.59 -29.48 7.38
C ALA A 43 16.95 -28.82 7.07
N ALA A 44 16.97 -27.63 6.52
CA ALA A 44 18.21 -26.89 6.25
C ALA A 44 19.01 -26.58 7.51
N ARG A 45 18.37 -26.36 8.65
CA ARG A 45 19.02 -26.18 9.95
C ARG A 45 19.60 -27.50 10.47
N CYS A 46 18.86 -28.60 10.33
CA CYS A 46 19.33 -29.92 10.74
C CYS A 46 20.58 -30.35 9.94
N MET A 47 20.70 -29.91 8.69
CA MET A 47 21.87 -30.15 7.85
C MET A 47 23.07 -29.22 8.14
N GLY A 48 23.01 -28.41 9.22
CA GLY A 48 24.11 -27.53 9.63
C GLY A 48 24.16 -26.19 8.89
N GLY A 49 23.09 -25.80 8.20
CA GLY A 49 23.00 -24.53 7.51
C GLY A 49 23.11 -23.34 8.47
N SER A 50 24.04 -22.41 8.20
CA SER A 50 24.16 -21.18 8.98
C SER A 50 22.90 -20.32 8.88
N PHE A 51 22.60 -19.53 9.94
CA PHE A 51 21.44 -18.65 9.96
C PHE A 51 21.40 -17.69 8.76
N GLN A 52 22.53 -17.13 8.39
CA GLN A 52 22.64 -16.24 7.23
C GLN A 52 22.33 -16.95 5.91
N HIS A 53 22.80 -18.18 5.74
CA HIS A 53 22.51 -18.97 4.56
C HIS A 53 21.01 -19.26 4.43
N VAL A 54 20.37 -19.69 5.51
CA VAL A 54 18.92 -19.95 5.55
C VAL A 54 18.13 -18.65 5.29
N LEU A 55 18.57 -17.53 5.86
CA LEU A 55 17.92 -16.23 5.68
C LEU A 55 17.94 -15.78 4.21
N TRP A 56 19.14 -15.74 3.60
CA TRP A 56 19.28 -15.21 2.24
C TRP A 56 18.80 -16.15 1.15
N LYS A 57 19.00 -17.44 1.30
CA LYS A 57 18.70 -18.43 0.26
C LYS A 57 17.24 -18.94 0.31
N HIS A 58 16.64 -19.00 1.49
CA HIS A 58 15.32 -19.58 1.69
C HIS A 58 14.27 -18.58 2.18
N LEU A 59 14.60 -17.73 3.16
CA LEU A 59 13.63 -16.78 3.68
C LEU A 59 13.40 -15.59 2.74
N THR A 60 14.48 -14.93 2.30
CA THR A 60 14.39 -13.69 1.52
C THR A 60 13.56 -13.83 0.25
N PRO A 61 13.74 -14.82 -0.63
CA PRO A 61 12.92 -14.94 -1.83
C PRO A 61 11.45 -15.20 -1.53
N ASN A 62 11.15 -15.95 -0.47
CA ASN A 62 9.78 -16.32 -0.10
C ASN A 62 8.98 -15.13 0.45
N PHE A 63 9.55 -14.34 1.37
CA PHE A 63 8.79 -13.22 1.91
C PHE A 63 8.83 -11.96 1.02
N ALA A 64 9.76 -11.88 0.05
CA ALA A 64 9.82 -10.76 -0.88
C ALA A 64 8.50 -10.57 -1.65
N SER A 65 7.81 -11.64 -1.99
CA SER A 65 6.51 -11.60 -2.67
C SER A 65 5.41 -11.03 -1.80
N SER A 66 5.35 -11.47 -0.55
CA SER A 66 4.38 -10.95 0.42
C SER A 66 4.63 -9.47 0.70
N ILE A 67 5.90 -9.06 0.78
CA ILE A 67 6.26 -7.65 0.93
C ILE A 67 5.86 -6.84 -0.30
N MET A 68 6.15 -7.29 -1.51
CA MET A 68 5.73 -6.60 -2.73
C MET A 68 4.21 -6.39 -2.80
N PHE A 69 3.44 -7.43 -2.50
CA PHE A 69 2.00 -7.32 -2.41
C PHE A 69 1.57 -6.28 -1.37
N MET A 70 2.17 -6.31 -0.17
CA MET A 70 1.87 -5.33 0.88
C MET A 70 2.22 -3.90 0.48
N VAL A 71 3.35 -3.67 -0.19
CA VAL A 71 3.74 -2.34 -0.68
C VAL A 71 2.67 -1.80 -1.62
N VAL A 72 2.22 -2.58 -2.59
CA VAL A 72 1.15 -2.17 -3.53
C VAL A 72 -0.15 -1.86 -2.80
N MET A 73 -0.54 -2.70 -1.83
CA MET A 73 -1.75 -2.46 -1.03
C MET A 73 -1.64 -1.24 -0.13
N ASN A 74 -0.45 -0.93 0.41
CA ASN A 74 -0.24 0.29 1.18
C ASN A 74 -0.28 1.55 0.31
N ILE A 75 0.28 1.51 -0.91
CA ILE A 75 0.15 2.61 -1.88
C ILE A 75 -1.33 2.88 -2.17
N ARG A 76 -2.11 1.83 -2.45
CA ARG A 76 -3.56 1.95 -2.64
C ARG A 76 -4.24 2.60 -1.43
N SER A 77 -3.93 2.14 -0.22
CA SER A 77 -4.51 2.70 1.01
C SER A 77 -4.11 4.15 1.23
N ALA A 78 -2.87 4.53 0.89
CA ALA A 78 -2.39 5.89 0.96
C ALA A 78 -3.14 6.83 -0.01
N ILE A 79 -3.41 6.37 -1.24
CA ILE A 79 -4.22 7.11 -2.22
C ILE A 79 -5.63 7.37 -1.69
N ILE A 80 -6.27 6.34 -1.09
CA ILE A 80 -7.61 6.48 -0.51
C ILE A 80 -7.57 7.46 0.67
N ALA A 81 -6.60 7.33 1.57
CA ALA A 81 -6.48 8.21 2.74
C ALA A 81 -6.25 9.67 2.34
N GLU A 82 -5.33 9.92 1.39
CA GLU A 82 -5.09 11.27 0.86
C GLU A 82 -6.36 11.83 0.23
N SER A 83 -7.00 11.08 -0.67
CA SER A 83 -8.20 11.53 -1.37
C SER A 83 -9.35 11.82 -0.40
N THR A 84 -9.51 11.01 0.64
CA THR A 84 -10.53 11.25 1.67
C THR A 84 -10.23 12.49 2.49
N LEU A 85 -8.98 12.68 2.95
CA LEU A 85 -8.58 13.85 3.71
C LEU A 85 -8.70 15.13 2.89
N SER A 86 -8.30 15.10 1.62
CA SER A 86 -8.41 16.24 0.72
C SER A 86 -9.87 16.56 0.38
N PHE A 87 -10.71 15.56 0.18
CA PHE A 87 -12.16 15.72 -0.01
C PHE A 87 -12.81 16.39 1.22
N MET A 88 -12.41 16.01 2.42
CA MET A 88 -12.88 16.63 3.67
C MET A 88 -12.31 18.04 3.92
N GLY A 89 -11.45 18.56 3.05
CA GLY A 89 -10.82 19.87 3.20
C GLY A 89 -9.68 19.94 4.22
N ILE A 90 -9.26 18.80 4.78
CA ILE A 90 -8.18 18.69 5.77
C ILE A 90 -6.88 18.13 5.13
N GLY A 91 -6.90 17.84 3.84
CA GLY A 91 -5.81 17.24 3.08
C GLY A 91 -4.81 18.25 2.53
N LEU A 92 -4.51 18.10 1.25
CA LEU A 92 -3.58 18.98 0.53
C LEU A 92 -4.16 20.39 0.36
N PRO A 93 -3.30 21.43 0.31
CA PRO A 93 -3.74 22.78 -0.06
C PRO A 93 -4.40 22.77 -1.44
N LEU A 94 -5.37 23.65 -1.64
CA LEU A 94 -6.12 23.77 -2.92
C LEU A 94 -5.22 24.11 -4.13
N GLU A 95 -4.02 24.62 -3.88
CA GLU A 95 -3.00 24.90 -4.88
C GLU A 95 -2.37 23.60 -5.48
N GLN A 96 -2.52 22.48 -4.77
CA GLN A 96 -1.99 21.18 -5.18
C GLN A 96 -3.12 20.32 -5.74
N ILE A 97 -2.97 19.97 -7.02
CA ILE A 97 -3.97 19.18 -7.73
C ILE A 97 -3.83 17.71 -7.32
N SER A 98 -4.88 17.16 -6.70
CA SER A 98 -5.02 15.74 -6.42
C SER A 98 -6.45 15.29 -6.77
N TRP A 99 -6.66 13.98 -6.84
CA TRP A 99 -8.02 13.43 -7.05
C TRP A 99 -8.98 13.88 -5.94
N GLY A 100 -8.50 13.92 -4.70
CA GLY A 100 -9.27 14.38 -3.55
C GLY A 100 -9.59 15.88 -3.61
N SER A 101 -8.62 16.71 -3.98
CA SER A 101 -8.86 18.16 -4.12
C SER A 101 -9.81 18.50 -5.26
N MET A 102 -9.81 17.72 -6.34
CA MET A 102 -10.79 17.85 -7.42
C MET A 102 -12.20 17.49 -6.94
N LEU A 103 -12.32 16.40 -6.17
CA LEU A 103 -13.59 15.97 -5.60
C LEU A 103 -14.12 16.93 -4.52
N SER A 104 -13.26 17.66 -3.80
CA SER A 104 -13.68 18.65 -2.80
C SER A 104 -14.48 19.83 -3.38
N ASN A 105 -14.37 20.05 -4.69
CA ASN A 105 -15.20 21.04 -5.40
C ASN A 105 -16.60 20.51 -5.77
N ALA A 106 -16.99 19.32 -5.29
CA ALA A 106 -18.27 18.70 -5.61
C ALA A 106 -19.47 19.58 -5.25
N ASP A 107 -19.45 20.27 -4.11
CA ASP A 107 -20.54 21.16 -3.68
C ASP A 107 -20.79 22.27 -4.69
N LYS A 108 -19.72 22.91 -5.19
CA LYS A 108 -19.81 23.95 -6.22
C LYS A 108 -20.31 23.37 -7.55
N ALA A 109 -19.86 22.17 -7.90
CA ALA A 109 -20.26 21.49 -9.12
C ALA A 109 -21.75 21.13 -9.12
N LEU A 110 -22.30 20.72 -7.99
CA LEU A 110 -23.73 20.42 -7.82
C LEU A 110 -24.58 21.69 -7.98
N MET A 111 -24.15 22.80 -7.39
CA MET A 111 -24.85 24.08 -7.53
C MET A 111 -24.90 24.60 -8.98
N THR A 112 -23.84 24.33 -9.75
CA THR A 112 -23.74 24.74 -11.16
C THR A 112 -24.28 23.70 -12.14
N LYS A 113 -24.87 22.60 -11.66
CA LYS A 113 -25.32 21.44 -12.48
C LYS A 113 -24.20 20.80 -13.32
N SER A 114 -22.95 21.01 -12.94
CA SER A 114 -21.75 20.52 -13.66
C SER A 114 -21.29 19.18 -13.11
N TRP A 115 -22.13 18.17 -13.17
CA TRP A 115 -21.94 16.83 -12.60
C TRP A 115 -20.66 16.11 -13.10
N TRP A 116 -20.17 16.45 -14.30
CA TRP A 116 -18.94 15.87 -14.86
C TRP A 116 -17.69 16.19 -14.05
N ILE A 117 -17.68 17.32 -13.31
CA ILE A 117 -16.55 17.71 -12.45
C ILE A 117 -16.34 16.70 -11.32
N ILE A 118 -17.38 16.00 -10.91
CA ILE A 118 -17.33 14.94 -9.89
C ILE A 118 -17.08 13.57 -10.53
N LEU A 119 -17.78 13.30 -11.64
CA LEU A 119 -17.79 11.98 -12.25
C LEU A 119 -16.44 11.63 -12.85
N ILE A 120 -15.77 12.56 -13.53
CA ILE A 120 -14.48 12.32 -14.18
C ILE A 120 -13.40 11.95 -13.16
N PRO A 121 -13.06 12.77 -12.14
CA PRO A 121 -12.02 12.41 -11.18
C PRO A 121 -12.39 11.18 -10.34
N GLY A 122 -13.68 11.00 -10.01
CA GLY A 122 -14.14 9.82 -9.29
C GLY A 122 -13.95 8.52 -10.09
N LEU A 123 -14.22 8.55 -11.40
CA LEU A 123 -14.00 7.42 -12.29
C LEU A 123 -12.50 7.09 -12.42
N PHE A 124 -11.65 8.10 -12.65
CA PHE A 124 -10.21 7.91 -12.74
C PHE A 124 -9.62 7.35 -11.43
N LEU A 125 -10.05 7.87 -10.28
CA LEU A 125 -9.64 7.35 -8.97
C LEU A 125 -10.03 5.88 -8.82
N THR A 126 -11.27 5.53 -9.16
CA THR A 126 -11.77 4.15 -9.07
C THR A 126 -10.98 3.20 -9.99
N VAL A 127 -10.73 3.60 -11.23
CA VAL A 127 -9.92 2.82 -12.19
C VAL A 127 -8.50 2.64 -11.65
N THR A 128 -7.87 3.69 -11.13
CA THR A 128 -6.53 3.63 -10.55
C THR A 128 -6.48 2.63 -9.38
N LEU A 129 -7.45 2.67 -8.48
CA LEU A 129 -7.54 1.74 -7.34
C LEU A 129 -7.77 0.28 -7.79
N MET A 130 -8.57 0.07 -8.84
CA MET A 130 -8.75 -1.25 -9.44
C MET A 130 -7.47 -1.77 -10.09
N CYS A 131 -6.76 -0.94 -10.85
CA CYS A 131 -5.48 -1.29 -11.46
C CYS A 131 -4.44 -1.67 -10.39
N MET A 132 -4.32 -0.89 -9.32
CA MET A 132 -3.42 -1.18 -8.20
C MET A 132 -3.77 -2.50 -7.51
N THR A 133 -5.07 -2.78 -7.31
CA THR A 133 -5.53 -4.04 -6.71
C THR A 133 -5.19 -5.23 -7.60
N ASN A 134 -5.44 -5.12 -8.90
CA ASN A 134 -5.12 -6.16 -9.88
C ASN A 134 -3.62 -6.42 -9.97
N LEU A 135 -2.81 -5.34 -9.98
CA LEU A 135 -1.35 -5.43 -9.94
C LEU A 135 -0.86 -6.19 -8.70
N GLY A 136 -1.37 -5.84 -7.51
CA GLY A 136 -1.03 -6.53 -6.28
C GLY A 136 -1.38 -8.01 -6.32
N ASN A 137 -2.57 -8.36 -6.81
CA ASN A 137 -3.00 -9.75 -6.96
C ASN A 137 -2.17 -10.52 -7.99
N TYR A 138 -1.79 -9.87 -9.09
CA TYR A 138 -0.92 -10.46 -10.10
C TYR A 138 0.47 -10.76 -9.53
N LEU A 139 1.08 -9.80 -8.83
CA LEU A 139 2.38 -9.99 -8.18
C LEU A 139 2.34 -11.16 -7.18
N ARG A 140 1.29 -11.21 -6.36
CA ARG A 140 1.09 -12.33 -5.42
C ARG A 140 1.00 -13.68 -6.13
N LYS A 141 0.22 -13.77 -7.21
CA LYS A 141 0.07 -15.01 -7.99
C LYS A 141 1.36 -15.40 -8.71
N ALA A 142 2.07 -14.43 -9.29
CA ALA A 142 3.29 -14.68 -10.04
C ALA A 142 4.40 -15.30 -9.17
N VAL A 143 4.44 -14.92 -7.90
CA VAL A 143 5.46 -15.45 -6.98
C VAL A 143 5.01 -16.76 -6.36
N ASN A 144 3.77 -16.90 -5.92
CA ASN A 144 3.26 -18.19 -5.40
C ASN A 144 3.33 -19.32 -6.45
N ARG A 145 3.26 -18.99 -7.73
CA ARG A 145 3.39 -19.99 -8.80
C ARG A 145 4.78 -20.60 -8.88
N LYS A 146 5.82 -19.92 -8.41
CA LYS A 146 7.19 -20.45 -8.33
C LYS A 146 7.37 -21.47 -7.21
N GLU A 147 6.57 -21.40 -6.15
CA GLU A 147 6.62 -22.35 -5.04
C GLU A 147 5.93 -23.70 -5.35
N SER A 148 5.00 -23.73 -6.32
CA SER A 148 4.28 -24.95 -6.69
C SER A 148 5.08 -25.90 -7.58
N TYR A 149 6.29 -25.53 -8.00
CA TYR A 149 7.17 -26.34 -8.86
C TYR A 149 8.45 -26.84 -8.16
N LEU A 150 8.56 -26.65 -6.84
CA LEU A 150 9.62 -27.16 -5.98
C LEU A 150 9.06 -28.11 -4.92
#